data_abcd06a95d0752977070b2f4443c7f54
#
_entry.id   abcd06a95d0752977070b2f4443c7f54
#
_cell.length_a   1.000
_cell.length_b   1.000
_cell.length_c   1.000
_cell.angle_alpha   90.00
_cell.angle_beta   90.00
_cell.angle_gamma   90.00
#
_symmetry.space_group_name_H-M   'P 1'
#
loop_
_entity.id
_entity.type
_entity.pdbx_description
1 polymer ?
#
loop_
_entity_poly.entity_id
_entity_poly.type
_entity_poly.pdbx_seq_one_letter_code
_entity_poly.pdbx_strand_id
1 'polypeptide(L)'
;MIRAFLGLMVCVSVVPSQGFELATFSVDVTPPIGHPCMGGGISPVRSVRESLMARGFVLWGAERPWVVVSFDWCEIRGTAFDDWRGALAEAVGSVPERVMISCTHVHDAPVMDPEAEYLLRGAEQSGAWRDLAAVDPKDKIQMASVCWPDFNRLCIQRARLALAEALKRKVTVTHYGMGKARVEGIASNRRFIKPDGTVSYGRMSRCTDPVARAAADGEIDPFVRALSFWADDKMVCALHSYATHPMSSYGEGAVNADFVGAARDLVQREHPEALQIYASGCSGNVTAGKYNDGSERARDELTQRLASGMKAALAATERHDLKVERHRLAKIPLGARNTIGFTEDELRYRLTHEIRAYGRAEPAMGLSWYERVKLGHEIDLPMLDLGGAQLLLLPAESYVEYQLFAQGLRPESFVMVMGYGECGPGYIPVERAWKERDTNLHDWTWVGPGSQAIMEKAIREVLK
;
A
#
# COMPACT_ATOMS: atom_id res chain seq x y z
N MET A 1 -30.73 67.91 26.72
CA MET A 1 -29.96 67.07 25.71
C MET A 1 -29.58 65.76 26.35
N ILE A 2 -30.40 64.72 26.11
CA ILE A 2 -30.16 63.38 26.66
C ILE A 2 -29.55 62.56 25.51
N ARG A 3 -28.29 62.11 25.64
CA ARG A 3 -27.63 61.23 24.70
C ARG A 3 -27.95 59.76 25.05
N ALA A 4 -28.72 59.10 24.22
CA ALA A 4 -28.92 57.65 24.31
C ALA A 4 -27.69 56.92 23.78
N PHE A 5 -27.07 56.06 24.59
CA PHE A 5 -26.04 55.11 24.16
C PHE A 5 -26.72 53.82 23.68
N LEU A 6 -26.66 53.59 22.39
CA LEU A 6 -27.06 52.28 21.79
C LEU A 6 -25.90 51.30 21.96
N GLY A 7 -26.02 50.35 22.89
CA GLY A 7 -25.08 49.25 23.02
C GLY A 7 -25.30 48.22 21.92
N LEU A 8 -24.32 48.03 21.04
CA LEU A 8 -24.30 46.99 20.05
C LEU A 8 -23.98 45.65 20.72
N MET A 9 -25.01 44.83 20.93
CA MET A 9 -24.83 43.46 21.44
C MET A 9 -24.36 42.57 20.32
N VAL A 10 -23.06 42.27 20.26
CA VAL A 10 -22.49 41.28 19.33
C VAL A 10 -22.85 39.90 19.85
N CYS A 11 -23.88 39.27 19.27
CA CYS A 11 -24.12 37.84 19.46
C CYS A 11 -23.00 37.07 18.78
N VAL A 12 -22.03 36.61 19.54
CA VAL A 12 -21.10 35.57 19.11
C VAL A 12 -21.90 34.26 19.05
N SER A 13 -22.33 33.87 17.87
CA SER A 13 -22.89 32.56 17.63
C SER A 13 -21.73 31.54 17.83
N VAL A 14 -21.72 30.87 18.97
CA VAL A 14 -20.92 29.68 19.20
C VAL A 14 -21.48 28.62 18.25
N VAL A 15 -20.83 28.44 17.11
CA VAL A 15 -21.05 27.25 16.25
C VAL A 15 -20.63 26.06 17.13
N PRO A 16 -21.54 25.13 17.46
CA PRO A 16 -21.14 23.95 18.21
C PRO A 16 -20.04 23.27 17.40
N SER A 17 -18.92 22.95 18.02
CA SER A 17 -17.88 22.10 17.41
C SER A 17 -18.57 20.80 17.00
N GLN A 18 -18.74 20.56 15.71
CA GLN A 18 -19.19 19.26 15.25
C GLN A 18 -18.18 18.24 15.80
N GLY A 19 -18.67 17.32 16.64
CA GLY A 19 -17.85 16.25 17.18
C GLY A 19 -17.34 15.37 16.02
N PHE A 20 -16.22 14.70 16.23
CA PHE A 20 -15.72 13.74 15.26
C PHE A 20 -16.60 12.49 15.26
N GLU A 21 -16.94 12.00 14.07
CA GLU A 21 -17.66 10.73 13.89
C GLU A 21 -16.79 9.77 13.08
N LEU A 22 -16.94 8.48 13.33
CA LEU A 22 -16.24 7.44 12.59
C LEU A 22 -17.18 6.28 12.26
N ALA A 23 -17.03 5.72 11.07
CA ALA A 23 -17.63 4.46 10.68
C ALA A 23 -16.55 3.53 10.10
N THR A 24 -16.64 2.25 10.42
CA THR A 24 -15.75 1.21 9.88
C THR A 24 -16.47 0.39 8.82
N PHE A 25 -15.73 -0.11 7.84
CA PHE A 25 -16.24 -1.00 6.81
C PHE A 25 -15.24 -2.09 6.44
N SER A 26 -15.77 -3.20 5.95
CA SER A 26 -14.97 -4.31 5.43
C SER A 26 -15.68 -4.89 4.22
N VAL A 27 -14.91 -5.23 3.18
CA VAL A 27 -15.43 -5.72 1.88
C VAL A 27 -14.63 -6.94 1.46
N ASP A 28 -15.33 -7.99 1.04
CA ASP A 28 -14.69 -9.13 0.39
C ASP A 28 -14.26 -8.75 -1.04
N VAL A 29 -12.96 -8.80 -1.27
CA VAL A 29 -12.30 -8.51 -2.53
C VAL A 29 -11.51 -9.72 -3.04
N THR A 30 -11.92 -10.93 -2.63
CA THR A 30 -11.31 -12.20 -3.05
C THR A 30 -11.52 -12.43 -4.55
N PRO A 31 -10.43 -12.61 -5.32
CA PRO A 31 -10.54 -12.84 -6.76
C PRO A 31 -11.12 -14.22 -7.07
N PRO A 32 -11.85 -14.36 -8.19
CA PRO A 32 -12.36 -15.65 -8.62
C PRO A 32 -11.26 -16.56 -9.17
N ILE A 33 -11.53 -17.87 -9.23
CA ILE A 33 -10.63 -18.85 -9.85
C ILE A 33 -10.29 -18.43 -11.27
N GLY A 34 -9.01 -18.52 -11.63
CA GLY A 34 -8.47 -18.12 -12.93
C GLY A 34 -8.02 -16.67 -13.04
N HIS A 35 -8.37 -15.80 -12.05
CA HIS A 35 -7.88 -14.42 -12.05
C HIS A 35 -6.35 -14.38 -11.98
N PRO A 36 -5.65 -13.52 -12.74
CA PRO A 36 -4.21 -13.37 -12.64
C PRO A 36 -3.77 -12.91 -11.22
N CYS A 37 -2.70 -13.50 -10.71
CA CYS A 37 -2.02 -13.02 -9.51
C CYS A 37 -0.76 -12.26 -9.88
N MET A 38 -0.39 -11.25 -9.09
CA MET A 38 0.82 -10.44 -9.28
C MET A 38 0.99 -9.98 -10.75
N GLY A 39 -0.08 -9.44 -11.36
CA GLY A 39 -0.03 -8.94 -12.74
C GLY A 39 0.32 -10.00 -13.80
N GLY A 40 0.00 -11.27 -13.55
CA GLY A 40 0.33 -12.39 -14.41
C GLY A 40 1.75 -12.93 -14.21
N GLY A 41 2.48 -12.47 -13.19
CA GLY A 41 3.86 -12.89 -12.91
C GLY A 41 3.99 -14.26 -12.23
N ILE A 42 2.88 -14.75 -11.67
CA ILE A 42 2.81 -16.05 -10.97
C ILE A 42 1.55 -16.82 -11.38
N SER A 43 1.40 -18.04 -10.87
CA SER A 43 0.22 -18.86 -11.13
C SER A 43 -1.08 -18.09 -10.89
N PRO A 44 -2.05 -18.14 -11.80
CA PRO A 44 -3.37 -17.54 -11.55
C PRO A 44 -4.07 -18.26 -10.38
N VAL A 45 -5.14 -17.67 -9.89
CA VAL A 45 -5.93 -18.22 -8.78
C VAL A 45 -6.40 -19.65 -9.10
N ARG A 46 -5.94 -20.61 -8.31
CA ARG A 46 -6.33 -22.03 -8.36
C ARG A 46 -7.22 -22.43 -7.20
N SER A 47 -7.01 -21.79 -6.05
CA SER A 47 -7.79 -22.03 -4.85
C SER A 47 -7.79 -20.78 -3.97
N VAL A 48 -8.71 -20.71 -3.02
CA VAL A 48 -8.75 -19.68 -1.99
C VAL A 48 -8.43 -20.34 -0.65
N ARG A 49 -7.29 -20.03 -0.08
CA ARG A 49 -6.87 -20.46 1.25
C ARG A 49 -7.46 -19.55 2.32
N GLU A 50 -7.43 -18.24 2.07
CA GLU A 50 -7.97 -17.20 2.94
C GLU A 50 -8.64 -16.14 2.07
N SER A 51 -9.79 -15.61 2.53
CA SER A 51 -10.43 -14.48 1.84
C SER A 51 -9.59 -13.23 1.91
N LEU A 52 -9.55 -12.46 0.81
CA LEU A 52 -8.92 -11.15 0.76
C LEU A 52 -9.94 -10.06 1.06
N MET A 53 -9.58 -9.15 1.94
CA MET A 53 -10.46 -8.09 2.41
C MET A 53 -9.93 -6.71 2.05
N ALA A 54 -10.84 -5.77 1.80
CA ALA A 54 -10.56 -4.35 1.94
C ALA A 54 -11.16 -3.88 3.27
N ARG A 55 -10.34 -3.37 4.19
CA ARG A 55 -10.76 -2.91 5.52
C ARG A 55 -10.41 -1.45 5.69
N GLY A 56 -11.34 -0.66 6.18
CA GLY A 56 -11.13 0.76 6.30
C GLY A 56 -12.07 1.45 7.28
N PHE A 57 -11.83 2.75 7.42
CA PHE A 57 -12.71 3.64 8.18
C PHE A 57 -12.96 4.94 7.42
N VAL A 58 -14.05 5.59 7.77
CA VAL A 58 -14.38 6.95 7.35
C VAL A 58 -14.38 7.82 8.61
N LEU A 59 -13.63 8.92 8.58
CA LEU A 59 -13.55 9.89 9.68
C LEU A 59 -14.19 11.21 9.23
N TRP A 60 -15.23 11.65 9.91
CA TRP A 60 -15.85 12.98 9.76
C TRP A 60 -15.32 13.91 10.84
N GLY A 61 -14.86 15.06 10.42
CA GLY A 61 -14.40 16.16 11.26
C GLY A 61 -15.03 17.48 10.84
N ALA A 62 -14.28 18.57 10.98
CA ALA A 62 -14.74 19.92 10.63
C ALA A 62 -14.87 20.17 9.12
N GLU A 63 -14.18 19.37 8.31
CA GLU A 63 -14.16 19.48 6.85
C GLU A 63 -14.77 18.22 6.19
N ARG A 64 -14.45 18.00 4.91
CA ARG A 64 -14.88 16.80 4.19
C ARG A 64 -14.31 15.53 4.80
N PRO A 65 -15.06 14.41 4.76
CA PRO A 65 -14.62 13.15 5.36
C PRO A 65 -13.30 12.62 4.79
N TRP A 66 -12.55 11.93 5.64
CA TRP A 66 -11.44 11.07 5.23
C TRP A 66 -11.93 9.64 5.01
N VAL A 67 -11.40 8.99 3.99
CA VAL A 67 -11.50 7.53 3.83
C VAL A 67 -10.10 6.97 3.88
N VAL A 68 -9.87 6.03 4.80
CA VAL A 68 -8.61 5.29 4.89
C VAL A 68 -8.93 3.81 4.74
N VAL A 69 -8.32 3.16 3.75
CA VAL A 69 -8.60 1.76 3.45
C VAL A 69 -7.33 1.02 3.02
N SER A 70 -7.21 -0.22 3.48
CA SER A 70 -6.15 -1.14 3.08
C SER A 70 -6.76 -2.38 2.43
N PHE A 71 -6.19 -2.78 1.30
CA PHE A 71 -6.60 -3.92 0.49
C PHE A 71 -5.62 -5.08 0.67
N ASP A 72 -6.11 -6.28 0.87
CA ASP A 72 -5.31 -7.51 0.83
C ASP A 72 -4.96 -7.89 -0.64
N TRP A 73 -4.63 -6.90 -1.47
CA TRP A 73 -4.18 -7.06 -2.84
C TRP A 73 -2.68 -6.79 -2.96
N CYS A 74 -2.09 -7.23 -4.07
CA CYS A 74 -0.72 -6.91 -4.39
C CYS A 74 -0.61 -5.41 -4.69
N GLU A 75 -1.33 -4.91 -5.70
CA GLU A 75 -1.26 -3.52 -6.12
C GLU A 75 -2.57 -3.03 -6.75
N ILE A 76 -2.79 -1.70 -6.66
CA ILE A 76 -3.79 -0.95 -7.45
C ILE A 76 -3.04 0.16 -8.18
N ARG A 77 -3.23 0.24 -9.51
CA ARG A 77 -2.43 1.08 -10.40
C ARG A 77 -3.33 1.94 -11.29
N GLY A 78 -2.76 3.02 -11.79
CA GLY A 78 -3.33 3.78 -12.89
C GLY A 78 -4.78 4.23 -12.66
N THR A 79 -5.62 4.09 -13.67
CA THR A 79 -7.03 4.49 -13.60
C THR A 79 -7.81 3.65 -12.59
N ALA A 80 -7.42 2.39 -12.30
CA ALA A 80 -8.07 1.66 -11.21
C ALA A 80 -7.91 2.36 -9.87
N PHE A 81 -6.75 2.96 -9.60
CA PHE A 81 -6.53 3.74 -8.37
C PHE A 81 -7.42 4.99 -8.33
N ASP A 82 -7.55 5.68 -9.46
CA ASP A 82 -8.42 6.86 -9.58
C ASP A 82 -9.90 6.48 -9.43
N ASP A 83 -10.34 5.39 -10.06
CA ASP A 83 -11.71 4.87 -9.98
C ASP A 83 -12.10 4.54 -8.54
N TRP A 84 -11.21 3.85 -7.81
CA TRP A 84 -11.41 3.55 -6.41
C TRP A 84 -11.50 4.81 -5.56
N ARG A 85 -10.57 5.76 -5.71
CA ARG A 85 -10.60 7.02 -4.95
C ARG A 85 -11.87 7.83 -5.25
N GLY A 86 -12.23 7.95 -6.52
CA GLY A 86 -13.44 8.63 -6.93
C GLY A 86 -14.71 8.00 -6.36
N ALA A 87 -14.83 6.68 -6.46
CA ALA A 87 -16.01 5.95 -5.99
C ALA A 87 -16.18 6.02 -4.46
N LEU A 88 -15.08 5.90 -3.71
CA LEU A 88 -15.09 5.99 -2.25
C LEU A 88 -15.37 7.42 -1.78
N ALA A 89 -14.77 8.43 -2.43
CA ALA A 89 -15.03 9.83 -2.14
C ALA A 89 -16.51 10.20 -2.37
N GLU A 90 -17.06 9.82 -3.53
CA GLU A 90 -18.47 10.06 -3.87
C GLU A 90 -19.41 9.43 -2.83
N ALA A 91 -19.14 8.18 -2.43
CA ALA A 91 -19.99 7.44 -1.50
C ALA A 91 -20.12 8.11 -0.13
N VAL A 92 -19.15 8.93 0.28
CA VAL A 92 -19.15 9.60 1.59
C VAL A 92 -19.25 11.13 1.52
N GLY A 93 -19.42 11.70 0.31
CA GLY A 93 -19.47 13.15 0.10
C GLY A 93 -18.12 13.86 0.29
N SER A 94 -17.03 13.17 -0.07
CA SER A 94 -15.66 13.68 0.06
C SER A 94 -15.05 14.02 -1.33
N VAL A 95 -13.71 14.15 -1.37
CA VAL A 95 -12.90 14.37 -2.57
C VAL A 95 -11.78 13.31 -2.65
N PRO A 96 -11.30 12.95 -3.85
CA PRO A 96 -10.26 11.92 -4.02
C PRO A 96 -8.98 12.17 -3.21
N GLU A 97 -8.62 13.44 -2.99
CA GLU A 97 -7.43 13.84 -2.23
C GLU A 97 -7.51 13.49 -0.73
N ARG A 98 -8.71 13.18 -0.23
CA ARG A 98 -8.96 12.71 1.15
C ARG A 98 -9.23 11.20 1.23
N VAL A 99 -8.94 10.47 0.16
CA VAL A 99 -9.04 9.01 0.13
C VAL A 99 -7.64 8.41 0.09
N MET A 100 -7.26 7.74 1.16
CA MET A 100 -6.01 7.00 1.29
C MET A 100 -6.26 5.52 1.03
N ILE A 101 -5.73 5.01 -0.07
CA ILE A 101 -5.78 3.59 -0.44
C ILE A 101 -4.38 3.03 -0.37
N SER A 102 -4.20 1.97 0.40
CA SER A 102 -2.96 1.19 0.49
C SER A 102 -3.24 -0.27 0.16
N CYS A 103 -2.29 -0.95 -0.46
CA CYS A 103 -2.30 -2.40 -0.57
C CYS A 103 -1.38 -3.01 0.48
N THR A 104 -1.75 -4.18 1.00
CA THR A 104 -0.86 -4.95 1.89
C THR A 104 0.29 -5.58 1.13
N HIS A 105 0.19 -5.64 -0.21
CA HIS A 105 1.19 -6.15 -1.14
C HIS A 105 1.45 -7.65 -1.00
N VAL A 106 0.42 -8.42 -0.65
CA VAL A 106 0.48 -9.89 -0.71
C VAL A 106 0.51 -10.36 -2.17
N HIS A 107 1.22 -11.44 -2.48
CA HIS A 107 1.56 -11.76 -3.88
C HIS A 107 0.60 -12.74 -4.55
N ASP A 108 0.10 -13.78 -3.85
CA ASP A 108 -0.97 -14.63 -4.39
C ASP A 108 -2.31 -13.87 -4.38
N ALA A 109 -2.32 -12.69 -5.04
CA ALA A 109 -3.38 -11.68 -5.03
C ALA A 109 -3.35 -10.82 -6.31
N PRO A 110 -4.43 -10.06 -6.60
CA PRO A 110 -4.50 -9.20 -7.77
C PRO A 110 -3.47 -8.06 -7.78
N VAL A 111 -2.94 -7.76 -8.96
CA VAL A 111 -2.51 -6.43 -9.38
C VAL A 111 -3.61 -5.88 -10.28
N MET A 112 -4.11 -4.68 -10.00
CA MET A 112 -5.20 -4.10 -10.75
C MET A 112 -4.67 -2.95 -11.60
N ASP A 113 -4.45 -3.22 -12.90
CA ASP A 113 -3.97 -2.28 -13.93
C ASP A 113 -4.77 -2.48 -15.24
N PRO A 114 -5.98 -1.91 -15.36
CA PRO A 114 -6.81 -2.07 -16.55
C PRO A 114 -6.15 -1.57 -17.83
N GLU A 115 -5.36 -0.50 -17.80
CA GLU A 115 -4.65 0.02 -18.97
C GLU A 115 -3.64 -1.00 -19.51
N ALA A 116 -2.87 -1.61 -18.62
CA ALA A 116 -1.94 -2.67 -19.01
C ALA A 116 -2.67 -3.86 -19.63
N GLU A 117 -3.83 -4.25 -19.08
CA GLU A 117 -4.66 -5.30 -19.67
C GLU A 117 -5.17 -4.91 -21.06
N TYR A 118 -5.64 -3.67 -21.25
CA TYR A 118 -6.08 -3.19 -22.57
C TYR A 118 -4.95 -3.13 -23.58
N LEU A 119 -3.73 -2.74 -23.19
CA LEU A 119 -2.55 -2.78 -24.06
C LEU A 119 -2.22 -4.21 -24.49
N LEU A 120 -2.29 -5.18 -23.57
CA LEU A 120 -2.12 -6.61 -23.91
C LEU A 120 -3.18 -7.08 -24.90
N ARG A 121 -4.45 -6.81 -24.65
CA ARG A 121 -5.53 -7.22 -25.56
C ARG A 121 -5.42 -6.55 -26.92
N GLY A 122 -4.99 -5.28 -26.97
CA GLY A 122 -4.73 -4.58 -28.23
C GLY A 122 -3.61 -5.24 -29.04
N ALA A 123 -2.50 -5.64 -28.41
CA ALA A 123 -1.42 -6.35 -29.06
C ALA A 123 -1.87 -7.75 -29.56
N GLU A 124 -2.65 -8.48 -28.77
CA GLU A 124 -3.22 -9.77 -29.18
C GLU A 124 -4.12 -9.64 -30.40
N GLN A 125 -5.06 -8.69 -30.38
CA GLN A 125 -6.03 -8.44 -31.47
C GLN A 125 -5.35 -7.96 -32.76
N SER A 126 -4.25 -7.21 -32.67
CA SER A 126 -3.45 -6.81 -33.84
C SER A 126 -2.76 -7.97 -34.52
N GLY A 127 -2.72 -9.15 -33.88
CA GLY A 127 -2.04 -10.34 -34.36
C GLY A 127 -0.52 -10.30 -34.14
N ALA A 128 -0.01 -9.44 -33.28
CA ALA A 128 1.42 -9.33 -32.98
C ALA A 128 2.05 -10.66 -32.52
N TRP A 129 1.24 -11.54 -31.92
CA TRP A 129 1.71 -12.85 -31.42
C TRP A 129 1.38 -14.03 -32.33
N ARG A 130 0.78 -13.79 -33.51
CA ARG A 130 0.27 -14.86 -34.38
C ARG A 130 1.36 -15.81 -34.87
N ASP A 131 2.55 -15.27 -35.11
CA ASP A 131 3.71 -16.03 -35.63
C ASP A 131 4.72 -16.43 -34.53
N LEU A 132 4.41 -16.06 -33.27
CA LEU A 132 5.25 -16.49 -32.15
C LEU A 132 4.94 -17.96 -31.81
N ALA A 133 5.98 -18.75 -31.57
CA ALA A 133 5.83 -20.14 -31.15
C ALA A 133 4.84 -20.25 -29.98
N ALA A 134 4.06 -21.32 -29.93
CA ALA A 134 3.19 -21.59 -28.81
C ALA A 134 3.97 -21.46 -27.49
N VAL A 135 3.35 -20.87 -26.50
CA VAL A 135 3.90 -20.72 -25.13
C VAL A 135 4.56 -22.03 -24.71
N ASP A 136 5.78 -21.97 -24.17
CA ASP A 136 6.49 -23.17 -23.69
C ASP A 136 5.52 -24.00 -22.83
N PRO A 137 5.26 -25.27 -23.15
CA PRO A 137 4.36 -26.12 -22.36
C PRO A 137 4.78 -26.26 -20.90
N LYS A 138 6.05 -25.94 -20.58
CA LYS A 138 6.56 -25.89 -19.22
C LYS A 138 6.25 -24.57 -18.49
N ASP A 139 5.80 -23.52 -19.21
CA ASP A 139 5.39 -22.29 -18.60
C ASP A 139 4.09 -22.54 -17.82
N LYS A 140 4.13 -22.26 -16.53
CA LYS A 140 2.95 -22.38 -15.65
C LYS A 140 1.87 -21.34 -15.98
N ILE A 141 2.25 -20.28 -16.68
CA ILE A 141 1.39 -19.17 -17.07
C ILE A 141 1.14 -19.29 -18.57
N GLN A 142 -0.02 -19.84 -18.92
CA GLN A 142 -0.37 -20.15 -20.31
C GLN A 142 -0.96 -18.96 -21.08
N MET A 143 -1.43 -17.91 -20.38
CA MET A 143 -2.08 -16.77 -21.00
C MET A 143 -1.59 -15.46 -20.37
N ALA A 144 -1.14 -14.53 -21.23
CA ALA A 144 -0.77 -13.21 -20.77
C ALA A 144 -2.03 -12.43 -20.33
N SER A 145 -2.09 -12.05 -19.08
CA SER A 145 -3.15 -11.21 -18.52
C SER A 145 -2.64 -10.56 -17.23
N VAL A 146 -2.93 -9.28 -17.05
CA VAL A 146 -2.56 -8.52 -15.85
C VAL A 146 -3.67 -8.59 -14.82
N CYS A 147 -4.91 -8.37 -15.23
CA CYS A 147 -6.07 -8.33 -14.34
C CYS A 147 -7.38 -8.57 -15.12
N TRP A 148 -8.47 -8.70 -14.36
CA TRP A 148 -9.82 -8.68 -14.91
C TRP A 148 -10.53 -7.36 -14.54
N PRO A 149 -10.67 -6.39 -15.48
CA PRO A 149 -11.29 -5.09 -15.17
C PRO A 149 -12.74 -5.17 -14.65
N ASP A 150 -13.51 -6.18 -15.10
CA ASP A 150 -14.86 -6.43 -14.59
C ASP A 150 -14.87 -6.79 -13.10
N PHE A 151 -13.89 -7.56 -12.65
CA PHE A 151 -13.74 -7.89 -11.24
C PHE A 151 -13.45 -6.64 -10.41
N ASN A 152 -12.62 -5.70 -10.91
CA ASN A 152 -12.40 -4.41 -10.27
C ASN A 152 -13.71 -3.64 -10.09
N ARG A 153 -14.49 -3.51 -11.17
CA ARG A 153 -15.80 -2.83 -11.13
C ARG A 153 -16.76 -3.47 -10.12
N LEU A 154 -16.80 -4.80 -10.06
CA LEU A 154 -17.60 -5.53 -9.07
C LEU A 154 -17.18 -5.21 -7.64
N CYS A 155 -15.87 -5.18 -7.36
CA CYS A 155 -15.34 -4.86 -6.03
C CYS A 155 -15.67 -3.42 -5.63
N ILE A 156 -15.58 -2.45 -6.54
CA ILE A 156 -15.99 -1.06 -6.30
C ILE A 156 -17.47 -1.00 -5.93
N GLN A 157 -18.35 -1.71 -6.64
CA GLN A 157 -19.78 -1.75 -6.31
C GLN A 157 -20.03 -2.34 -4.91
N ARG A 158 -19.34 -3.44 -4.55
CA ARG A 158 -19.40 -4.03 -3.21
C ARG A 158 -18.96 -3.04 -2.13
N ALA A 159 -17.90 -2.29 -2.38
CA ALA A 159 -17.40 -1.27 -1.45
C ALA A 159 -18.41 -0.12 -1.25
N ARG A 160 -19.04 0.36 -2.32
CA ARG A 160 -20.10 1.38 -2.23
C ARG A 160 -21.27 0.90 -1.36
N LEU A 161 -21.71 -0.36 -1.53
CA LEU A 161 -22.77 -0.94 -0.72
C LEU A 161 -22.35 -1.08 0.75
N ALA A 162 -21.14 -1.58 1.02
CA ALA A 162 -20.62 -1.71 2.37
C ALA A 162 -20.49 -0.34 3.06
N LEU A 163 -20.04 0.69 2.35
CA LEU A 163 -20.00 2.06 2.87
C LEU A 163 -21.41 2.59 3.16
N ALA A 164 -22.38 2.41 2.26
CA ALA A 164 -23.76 2.84 2.52
C ALA A 164 -24.34 2.24 3.79
N GLU A 165 -24.01 0.98 4.11
CA GLU A 165 -24.39 0.36 5.38
C GLU A 165 -23.58 0.87 6.58
N ALA A 166 -22.28 1.13 6.39
CA ALA A 166 -21.41 1.68 7.43
C ALA A 166 -21.87 3.08 7.86
N LEU A 167 -22.30 3.93 6.92
CA LEU A 167 -22.78 5.28 7.19
C LEU A 167 -23.97 5.34 8.14
N LYS A 168 -24.76 4.26 8.24
CA LYS A 168 -25.90 4.14 9.17
C LYS A 168 -25.45 3.84 10.61
N ARG A 169 -24.18 3.53 10.82
CA ARG A 169 -23.60 3.06 12.10
C ARG A 169 -22.41 3.91 12.53
N LYS A 170 -22.46 5.20 12.26
CA LYS A 170 -21.46 6.15 12.73
C LYS A 170 -21.46 6.20 14.26
N VAL A 171 -20.27 6.31 14.83
CA VAL A 171 -20.07 6.53 16.26
C VAL A 171 -19.28 7.82 16.49
N THR A 172 -19.63 8.56 17.54
CA THR A 172 -18.82 9.71 17.98
C THR A 172 -17.50 9.19 18.53
N VAL A 173 -16.39 9.72 18.02
CA VAL A 173 -15.04 9.42 18.51
C VAL A 173 -14.47 10.64 19.22
N THR A 174 -13.90 10.41 20.40
CA THR A 174 -13.40 11.44 21.30
C THR A 174 -11.87 11.48 21.35
N HIS A 175 -11.20 10.35 21.10
CA HIS A 175 -9.76 10.24 21.20
C HIS A 175 -9.18 9.48 20.01
N TYR A 176 -7.92 9.79 19.71
CA TYR A 176 -7.04 8.91 18.95
C TYR A 176 -5.95 8.36 19.86
N GLY A 177 -5.44 7.18 19.52
CA GLY A 177 -4.38 6.52 20.28
C GLY A 177 -3.17 6.24 19.42
N MET A 178 -1.99 6.42 19.98
CA MET A 178 -0.69 6.17 19.33
C MET A 178 0.07 5.12 20.11
N GLY A 179 0.43 4.03 19.46
CA GLY A 179 1.24 2.99 20.07
C GLY A 179 2.31 2.46 19.11
N LYS A 180 3.44 2.08 19.63
CA LYS A 180 4.48 1.40 18.86
C LYS A 180 5.18 0.33 19.67
N ALA A 181 5.58 -0.75 19.01
CA ALA A 181 6.36 -1.82 19.61
C ALA A 181 7.43 -2.33 18.65
N ARG A 182 8.58 -2.69 19.18
CA ARG A 182 9.65 -3.30 18.40
C ARG A 182 9.30 -4.74 18.08
N VAL A 183 9.54 -5.15 16.84
CA VAL A 183 9.36 -6.51 16.35
C VAL A 183 10.71 -7.02 15.84
N GLU A 184 11.08 -8.22 16.26
CA GLU A 184 12.32 -8.86 15.84
C GLU A 184 12.01 -10.13 15.04
N GLY A 185 12.95 -10.51 14.16
CA GLY A 185 12.85 -11.77 13.42
C GLY A 185 11.80 -11.76 12.31
N ILE A 186 11.48 -10.59 11.72
CA ILE A 186 10.63 -10.47 10.55
C ILE A 186 11.35 -9.69 9.44
N ALA A 187 11.47 -8.37 9.58
CA ALA A 187 12.03 -7.51 8.54
C ALA A 187 13.53 -7.68 8.39
N SER A 188 13.98 -7.73 7.14
CA SER A 188 15.39 -7.64 6.77
C SER A 188 15.51 -6.93 5.42
N ASN A 189 16.51 -6.04 5.28
CA ASN A 189 16.78 -5.41 4.00
C ASN A 189 17.29 -6.44 3.00
N ARG A 190 16.83 -6.37 1.76
CA ARG A 190 17.33 -7.23 0.66
C ARG A 190 18.83 -7.04 0.47
N ARG A 191 19.30 -5.80 0.70
CA ARG A 191 20.72 -5.44 0.68
C ARG A 191 21.40 -5.91 1.96
N PHE A 192 22.52 -6.62 1.82
CA PHE A 192 23.40 -6.99 2.93
C PHE A 192 24.87 -7.00 2.47
N ILE A 193 25.78 -6.93 3.43
CA ILE A 193 27.21 -6.97 3.19
C ILE A 193 27.72 -8.37 3.52
N LYS A 194 28.40 -9.00 2.56
CA LYS A 194 29.05 -10.30 2.74
C LYS A 194 30.33 -10.18 3.57
N PRO A 195 30.86 -11.29 4.11
CA PRO A 195 32.11 -11.27 4.89
C PRO A 195 33.32 -10.69 4.14
N ASP A 196 33.34 -10.75 2.82
CA ASP A 196 34.39 -10.20 1.95
C ASP A 196 34.20 -8.70 1.67
N GLY A 197 33.17 -8.06 2.26
CA GLY A 197 32.85 -6.64 2.08
C GLY A 197 32.00 -6.35 0.85
N THR A 198 31.66 -7.31 0.02
CA THR A 198 30.83 -7.09 -1.17
C THR A 198 29.36 -6.93 -0.81
N VAL A 199 28.64 -6.07 -1.55
CA VAL A 199 27.20 -5.86 -1.42
C VAL A 199 26.45 -6.95 -2.19
N SER A 200 25.36 -7.44 -1.61
CA SER A 200 24.45 -8.39 -2.22
C SER A 200 22.99 -8.01 -1.92
N TYR A 201 22.09 -8.40 -2.81
CA TYR A 201 20.63 -8.15 -2.74
C TYR A 201 19.82 -9.48 -2.72
N GLY A 202 20.39 -10.54 -2.17
CA GLY A 202 19.86 -11.91 -2.30
C GLY A 202 18.77 -12.32 -1.31
N ARG A 203 18.29 -11.44 -0.44
CA ARG A 203 17.18 -11.72 0.51
C ARG A 203 15.84 -11.42 -0.12
N MET A 204 15.35 -12.31 -0.99
CA MET A 204 14.06 -12.15 -1.67
C MET A 204 12.91 -12.71 -0.80
N SER A 205 11.93 -13.41 -1.39
CA SER A 205 10.77 -13.99 -0.68
C SER A 205 11.17 -15.01 0.37
N ARG A 206 12.16 -15.84 0.07
CA ARG A 206 12.76 -16.84 0.96
C ARG A 206 14.26 -16.84 0.80
N CYS A 207 14.98 -17.14 1.87
CA CYS A 207 16.43 -17.23 1.86
C CYS A 207 16.91 -18.47 2.60
N THR A 208 17.63 -19.34 1.89
CA THR A 208 18.28 -20.53 2.45
C THR A 208 19.79 -20.38 2.50
N ASP A 209 20.36 -19.31 1.91
CA ASP A 209 21.78 -19.02 1.93
C ASP A 209 22.24 -18.67 3.37
N PRO A 210 23.15 -19.48 3.98
CA PRO A 210 23.60 -19.25 5.34
C PRO A 210 24.33 -17.92 5.52
N VAL A 211 25.03 -17.42 4.51
CA VAL A 211 25.72 -16.12 4.55
C VAL A 211 24.71 -14.98 4.64
N ALA A 212 23.70 -14.99 3.77
CA ALA A 212 22.65 -14.00 3.77
C ALA A 212 21.84 -14.05 5.08
N ARG A 213 21.58 -15.24 5.64
CA ARG A 213 20.86 -15.41 6.92
C ARG A 213 21.67 -14.96 8.11
N ALA A 214 22.99 -15.13 8.12
CA ALA A 214 23.87 -14.71 9.20
C ALA A 214 24.13 -13.19 9.23
N ALA A 215 24.08 -12.53 8.07
CA ALA A 215 24.32 -11.09 7.98
C ALA A 215 23.27 -10.27 8.76
N ALA A 216 23.64 -9.06 9.21
CA ALA A 216 22.73 -8.14 9.93
C ALA A 216 21.46 -7.84 9.12
N ASP A 217 20.35 -7.45 9.78
CA ASP A 217 19.08 -7.15 9.10
C ASP A 217 19.18 -5.98 8.12
N GLY A 218 20.17 -5.12 8.30
CA GLY A 218 20.38 -3.94 7.48
C GLY A 218 19.46 -2.80 7.90
N GLU A 219 19.24 -1.87 6.97
CA GLU A 219 18.40 -0.70 7.21
C GLU A 219 16.91 -1.10 7.11
N ILE A 220 16.21 -1.05 8.25
CA ILE A 220 14.80 -1.41 8.41
C ILE A 220 14.12 -0.45 9.38
N ASP A 221 12.79 -0.35 9.35
CA ASP A 221 12.01 0.16 10.47
C ASP A 221 11.56 -1.04 11.34
N PRO A 222 12.14 -1.25 12.52
CA PRO A 222 11.83 -2.43 13.33
C PRO A 222 10.54 -2.29 14.15
N PHE A 223 9.80 -1.18 13.99
CA PHE A 223 8.63 -0.91 14.82
C PHE A 223 7.33 -1.12 14.05
N VAL A 224 6.43 -1.93 14.61
CA VAL A 224 5.01 -1.84 14.26
C VAL A 224 4.41 -0.63 14.96
N ARG A 225 3.63 0.16 14.23
CA ARG A 225 2.88 1.30 14.76
C ARG A 225 1.39 1.01 14.70
N ALA A 226 0.66 1.49 15.71
CA ALA A 226 -0.79 1.42 15.77
C ALA A 226 -1.38 2.83 15.98
N LEU A 227 -2.27 3.24 15.08
CA LEU A 227 -3.12 4.42 15.21
C LEU A 227 -4.55 3.93 15.43
N SER A 228 -5.14 4.26 16.58
CA SER A 228 -6.47 3.78 16.97
C SER A 228 -7.42 4.94 17.25
N PHE A 229 -8.72 4.70 17.09
CA PHE A 229 -9.79 5.67 17.38
C PHE A 229 -10.73 5.13 18.44
N TRP A 230 -11.17 6.00 19.34
CA TRP A 230 -11.87 5.64 20.56
C TRP A 230 -13.12 6.48 20.78
N ALA A 231 -14.21 5.81 21.11
CA ALA A 231 -15.43 6.40 21.64
C ALA A 231 -15.34 6.28 23.18
N ASP A 232 -14.90 7.34 23.83
CA ASP A 232 -14.50 7.36 25.25
C ASP A 232 -13.48 6.24 25.54
N ASP A 233 -13.85 5.22 26.30
CA ASP A 233 -12.96 4.11 26.66
C ASP A 233 -13.06 2.90 25.71
N LYS A 234 -13.91 2.96 24.68
CA LYS A 234 -14.09 1.87 23.73
C LYS A 234 -13.33 2.10 22.45
N MET A 235 -12.40 1.22 22.13
CA MET A 235 -11.73 1.24 20.83
C MET A 235 -12.74 0.91 19.72
N VAL A 236 -12.78 1.73 18.67
CA VAL A 236 -13.65 1.56 17.50
C VAL A 236 -12.90 0.84 16.38
N CYS A 237 -11.66 1.26 16.14
CA CYS A 237 -10.76 0.58 15.19
C CYS A 237 -9.30 0.89 15.51
N ALA A 238 -8.42 0.07 14.94
CA ALA A 238 -6.98 0.31 14.94
C ALA A 238 -6.40 0.02 13.56
N LEU A 239 -5.57 0.94 13.06
CA LEU A 239 -4.74 0.79 11.88
C LEU A 239 -3.32 0.46 12.34
N HIS A 240 -2.78 -0.65 11.86
CA HIS A 240 -1.41 -1.08 12.11
C HIS A 240 -0.57 -0.88 10.86
N SER A 241 0.70 -0.49 11.02
CA SER A 241 1.66 -0.43 9.91
C SER A 241 2.99 -1.04 10.32
N TYR A 242 3.55 -1.86 9.44
CA TYR A 242 4.88 -2.45 9.57
C TYR A 242 5.54 -2.57 8.19
N ALA A 243 6.82 -2.18 8.10
CA ALA A 243 7.55 -2.15 6.84
C ALA A 243 8.20 -3.51 6.53
N THR A 244 7.50 -4.35 5.77
CA THR A 244 8.04 -5.61 5.25
C THR A 244 7.23 -6.11 4.06
N HIS A 245 7.89 -6.69 3.05
CA HIS A 245 7.22 -7.41 1.97
C HIS A 245 6.58 -8.70 2.51
N PRO A 246 5.28 -8.90 2.35
CA PRO A 246 4.59 -10.13 2.77
C PRO A 246 4.68 -11.19 1.65
N MET A 247 5.73 -11.99 1.70
CA MET A 247 6.02 -13.05 0.74
C MET A 247 6.36 -14.37 1.44
N SER A 248 5.64 -14.74 2.52
CA SER A 248 5.87 -16.02 3.21
C SER A 248 5.36 -17.20 2.38
N SER A 249 4.26 -17.00 1.63
CA SER A 249 3.84 -17.88 0.54
C SER A 249 3.90 -17.12 -0.78
N TYR A 250 4.26 -17.81 -1.88
CA TYR A 250 4.54 -17.11 -3.12
C TYR A 250 4.38 -18.01 -4.34
N GLY A 251 3.49 -17.60 -5.24
CA GLY A 251 3.45 -18.14 -6.60
C GLY A 251 2.67 -19.43 -6.79
N GLU A 252 1.89 -19.87 -5.82
CA GLU A 252 1.15 -21.13 -5.89
C GLU A 252 -0.27 -20.98 -6.45
N GLY A 253 -0.77 -19.74 -6.54
CA GLY A 253 -2.17 -19.46 -6.90
C GLY A 253 -3.15 -19.88 -5.81
N ALA A 254 -2.68 -20.08 -4.59
CA ALA A 254 -3.49 -20.31 -3.40
C ALA A 254 -3.71 -18.98 -2.69
N VAL A 255 -4.74 -18.24 -3.11
CA VAL A 255 -5.05 -16.89 -2.62
C VAL A 255 -5.09 -16.85 -1.10
N ASN A 256 -4.32 -15.95 -0.51
CA ASN A 256 -4.27 -15.73 0.93
C ASN A 256 -3.73 -14.33 1.26
N ALA A 257 -4.05 -13.85 2.46
CA ALA A 257 -3.58 -12.55 2.96
C ALA A 257 -2.18 -12.60 3.61
N ASP A 258 -1.40 -13.66 3.32
CA ASP A 258 -0.06 -13.92 3.84
C ASP A 258 0.01 -13.84 5.39
N PHE A 259 1.20 -13.86 5.97
CA PHE A 259 1.38 -13.78 7.42
C PHE A 259 0.86 -12.45 8.02
N VAL A 260 0.81 -11.37 7.23
CA VAL A 260 0.35 -10.06 7.69
C VAL A 260 -1.16 -10.05 7.91
N GLY A 261 -1.95 -10.63 7.01
CA GLY A 261 -3.38 -10.80 7.19
C GLY A 261 -3.71 -11.79 8.30
N ALA A 262 -2.97 -12.90 8.38
CA ALA A 262 -3.13 -13.89 9.45
C ALA A 262 -2.83 -13.26 10.84
N ALA A 263 -1.79 -12.43 10.97
CA ALA A 263 -1.48 -11.69 12.20
C ALA A 263 -2.57 -10.70 12.58
N ARG A 264 -3.07 -9.91 11.60
CA ARG A 264 -4.21 -9.00 11.80
C ARG A 264 -5.44 -9.74 12.31
N ASP A 265 -5.74 -10.89 11.75
CA ASP A 265 -6.93 -11.67 12.11
C ASP A 265 -6.76 -12.38 13.48
N LEU A 266 -5.53 -12.65 13.93
CA LEU A 266 -5.26 -13.03 15.31
C LEU A 266 -5.64 -11.91 16.29
N VAL A 267 -5.21 -10.68 16.01
CA VAL A 267 -5.53 -9.52 16.84
C VAL A 267 -7.03 -9.19 16.78
N GLN A 268 -7.66 -9.33 15.60
CA GLN A 268 -9.12 -9.11 15.45
C GLN A 268 -9.94 -10.05 16.35
N ARG A 269 -9.52 -11.29 16.54
CA ARG A 269 -10.21 -12.24 17.44
C ARG A 269 -10.15 -11.80 18.91
N GLU A 270 -9.09 -11.12 19.32
CA GLU A 270 -8.96 -10.59 20.70
C GLU A 270 -9.72 -9.26 20.89
N HIS A 271 -10.02 -8.55 19.79
CA HIS A 271 -10.74 -7.28 19.77
C HIS A 271 -11.95 -7.34 18.81
N PRO A 272 -12.96 -8.21 19.06
CA PRO A 272 -14.04 -8.45 18.10
C PRO A 272 -14.89 -7.21 17.79
N GLU A 273 -14.99 -6.27 18.73
CA GLU A 273 -15.78 -5.04 18.61
C GLU A 273 -15.02 -3.90 17.90
N ALA A 274 -13.70 -4.03 17.72
CA ALA A 274 -12.85 -2.99 17.12
C ALA A 274 -12.20 -3.49 15.84
N LEU A 275 -12.55 -2.89 14.69
CA LEU A 275 -11.99 -3.32 13.41
C LEU A 275 -10.47 -3.16 13.40
N GLN A 276 -9.77 -4.26 13.13
CA GLN A 276 -8.33 -4.27 12.94
C GLN A 276 -8.00 -4.15 11.46
N ILE A 277 -7.18 -3.15 11.12
CA ILE A 277 -6.73 -2.85 9.76
C ILE A 277 -5.20 -2.97 9.76
N TYR A 278 -4.64 -3.58 8.73
CA TYR A 278 -3.20 -3.64 8.53
C TYR A 278 -2.84 -2.99 7.19
N ALA A 279 -1.84 -2.14 7.18
CA ALA A 279 -1.22 -1.59 6.00
C ALA A 279 0.28 -1.87 6.03
N SER A 280 0.87 -2.29 4.92
CA SER A 280 2.32 -2.38 4.82
C SER A 280 2.92 -0.97 4.80
N GLY A 281 4.01 -0.77 5.54
CA GLY A 281 4.85 0.41 5.40
C GLY A 281 5.70 0.33 4.13
N CYS A 282 6.56 1.33 3.90
CA CYS A 282 7.49 1.31 2.77
C CYS A 282 8.46 0.14 2.91
N SER A 283 8.39 -0.78 1.99
CA SER A 283 9.18 -2.01 2.07
C SER A 283 9.69 -2.53 0.71
N GLY A 284 9.84 -1.63 -0.29
CA GLY A 284 10.36 -2.02 -1.59
C GLY A 284 11.68 -2.79 -1.54
N ASN A 285 12.53 -2.47 -0.57
CA ASN A 285 13.82 -3.15 -0.34
C ASN A 285 13.89 -3.95 0.96
N VAL A 286 12.76 -4.16 1.67
CA VAL A 286 12.70 -4.88 2.95
C VAL A 286 11.75 -6.08 2.85
N THR A 287 12.20 -7.25 3.26
CA THR A 287 11.43 -8.50 3.19
C THR A 287 11.55 -9.31 4.48
N ALA A 288 10.70 -10.32 4.63
CA ALA A 288 10.85 -11.35 5.65
C ALA A 288 11.84 -12.47 5.23
N GLY A 289 12.48 -12.34 4.06
CA GLY A 289 13.25 -13.42 3.43
C GLY A 289 14.32 -14.05 4.30
N LYS A 290 15.05 -13.26 5.11
CA LYS A 290 16.05 -13.79 6.06
C LYS A 290 15.47 -14.83 7.03
N TYR A 291 14.22 -14.63 7.43
CA TYR A 291 13.50 -15.42 8.44
C TYR A 291 12.50 -16.41 7.84
N ASN A 292 12.40 -16.42 6.51
CA ASN A 292 11.52 -17.28 5.75
C ASN A 292 12.33 -18.30 4.92
N ASP A 293 12.10 -19.57 5.17
CA ASP A 293 12.63 -20.67 4.36
C ASP A 293 11.60 -21.25 3.36
N GLY A 294 10.40 -20.68 3.35
CA GLY A 294 9.28 -21.11 2.52
C GLY A 294 8.42 -22.21 3.13
N SER A 295 8.67 -22.58 4.39
CA SER A 295 7.86 -23.56 5.11
C SER A 295 6.64 -22.94 5.78
N GLU A 296 5.57 -23.74 5.99
CA GLU A 296 4.41 -23.34 6.79
C GLU A 296 4.83 -22.92 8.21
N ARG A 297 5.81 -23.62 8.81
CA ARG A 297 6.35 -23.26 10.11
C ARG A 297 6.92 -21.83 10.13
N ALA A 298 7.70 -21.44 9.12
CA ALA A 298 8.24 -20.09 9.01
C ALA A 298 7.11 -19.05 8.87
N ARG A 299 6.07 -19.35 8.09
CA ARG A 299 4.88 -18.50 7.97
C ARG A 299 4.17 -18.33 9.31
N ASP A 300 3.97 -19.41 10.06
CA ASP A 300 3.34 -19.38 11.38
C ASP A 300 4.17 -18.56 12.38
N GLU A 301 5.51 -18.74 12.41
CA GLU A 301 6.40 -17.96 13.25
C GLU A 301 6.36 -16.47 12.93
N LEU A 302 6.37 -16.07 11.64
CA LEU A 302 6.22 -14.69 11.20
C LEU A 302 4.88 -14.11 11.63
N THR A 303 3.80 -14.88 11.47
CA THR A 303 2.45 -14.52 11.90
C THR A 303 2.40 -14.22 13.42
N GLN A 304 2.95 -15.12 14.25
CA GLN A 304 2.93 -14.96 15.70
C GLN A 304 3.79 -13.76 16.16
N ARG A 305 4.96 -13.56 15.55
CA ARG A 305 5.84 -12.43 15.86
C ARG A 305 5.17 -11.10 15.54
N LEU A 306 4.54 -10.98 14.36
CA LEU A 306 3.84 -9.76 13.96
C LEU A 306 2.59 -9.51 14.83
N ALA A 307 1.77 -10.54 15.08
CA ALA A 307 0.61 -10.42 15.97
C ALA A 307 1.00 -9.99 17.38
N SER A 308 2.08 -10.55 17.93
CA SER A 308 2.62 -10.16 19.23
C SER A 308 3.07 -8.69 19.24
N GLY A 309 3.73 -8.23 18.17
CA GLY A 309 4.11 -6.83 18.01
C GLY A 309 2.90 -5.89 17.92
N MET A 310 1.87 -6.27 17.13
CA MET A 310 0.64 -5.49 17.02
C MET A 310 -0.08 -5.37 18.38
N LYS A 311 -0.18 -6.46 19.13
CA LYS A 311 -0.74 -6.46 20.49
C LYS A 311 0.07 -5.61 21.45
N ALA A 312 1.40 -5.70 21.39
CA ALA A 312 2.28 -4.87 22.21
C ALA A 312 2.14 -3.38 21.86
N ALA A 313 1.98 -3.02 20.57
CA ALA A 313 1.73 -1.65 20.17
C ALA A 313 0.38 -1.14 20.68
N LEU A 314 -0.67 -1.96 20.64
CA LEU A 314 -1.97 -1.61 21.23
C LEU A 314 -1.88 -1.43 22.75
N ALA A 315 -1.16 -2.32 23.45
CA ALA A 315 -0.97 -2.21 24.89
C ALA A 315 -0.15 -0.97 25.30
N ALA A 316 0.74 -0.49 24.43
CA ALA A 316 1.53 0.71 24.62
C ALA A 316 0.82 1.99 24.10
N THR A 317 -0.47 1.91 23.80
CA THR A 317 -1.23 3.05 23.25
C THR A 317 -1.40 4.16 24.28
N GLU A 318 -0.93 5.36 23.92
CA GLU A 318 -1.25 6.60 24.59
C GLU A 318 -2.42 7.28 23.87
N ARG A 319 -3.47 7.61 24.61
CA ARG A 319 -4.68 8.25 24.06
C ARG A 319 -4.60 9.76 24.21
N HIS A 320 -5.02 10.47 23.17
CA HIS A 320 -5.07 11.92 23.10
C HIS A 320 -6.44 12.38 22.62
N ASP A 321 -6.92 13.50 23.15
CA ASP A 321 -8.17 14.10 22.71
C ASP A 321 -8.12 14.38 21.20
N LEU A 322 -9.14 13.95 20.47
CA LEU A 322 -9.31 14.26 19.05
C LEU A 322 -9.93 15.65 18.91
N LYS A 323 -9.09 16.67 18.73
CA LYS A 323 -9.51 18.09 18.66
C LYS A 323 -9.27 18.72 17.30
N VAL A 324 -8.35 18.16 16.53
CA VAL A 324 -7.95 18.68 15.21
C VAL A 324 -7.86 17.57 14.20
N GLU A 325 -8.19 17.90 12.98
CA GLU A 325 -7.98 17.11 11.78
C GLU A 325 -7.62 18.09 10.67
N ARG A 326 -6.46 17.88 10.04
CA ARG A 326 -6.01 18.73 8.94
C ARG A 326 -5.67 17.87 7.74
N HIS A 327 -6.06 18.36 6.58
CA HIS A 327 -5.64 17.81 5.30
C HIS A 327 -4.38 18.54 4.85
N ARG A 328 -3.35 17.76 4.52
CA ARG A 328 -2.17 18.23 3.79
C ARG A 328 -1.95 17.38 2.56
N LEU A 329 -1.48 18.01 1.50
CA LEU A 329 -1.27 17.39 0.21
C LEU A 329 0.00 17.95 -0.43
N ALA A 330 0.87 17.08 -0.92
CA ALA A 330 1.92 17.41 -1.86
C ALA A 330 1.73 16.61 -3.15
N LYS A 331 2.42 17.01 -4.21
CA LYS A 331 2.41 16.31 -5.50
C LYS A 331 3.79 15.72 -5.78
N ILE A 332 3.80 14.53 -6.37
CA ILE A 332 5.03 13.80 -6.72
C ILE A 332 5.07 13.63 -8.25
N PRO A 333 5.78 14.49 -8.97
CA PRO A 333 5.92 14.44 -10.43
C PRO A 333 7.02 13.44 -10.85
N LEU A 334 6.79 12.14 -10.66
CA LEU A 334 7.73 11.11 -11.09
C LEU A 334 7.66 10.92 -12.60
N GLY A 335 8.81 10.96 -13.25
CA GLY A 335 8.94 10.64 -14.67
C GLY A 335 8.99 9.14 -14.95
N ALA A 336 8.71 8.76 -16.19
CA ALA A 336 8.91 7.40 -16.64
C ALA A 336 10.41 7.10 -16.83
N ARG A 337 10.79 5.84 -16.59
CA ARG A 337 12.18 5.39 -16.71
C ARG A 337 12.61 5.36 -18.18
N ASN A 338 13.67 6.10 -18.50
CA ASN A 338 14.26 6.15 -19.84
C ASN A 338 15.70 5.64 -19.82
N THR A 339 15.90 4.38 -19.37
CA THR A 339 17.21 3.70 -19.40
C THR A 339 17.12 2.47 -20.28
N ILE A 340 18.28 1.96 -20.75
CA ILE A 340 18.36 0.76 -21.61
C ILE A 340 17.50 -0.39 -21.00
N GLY A 341 16.67 -1.02 -21.81
CA GLY A 341 15.72 -2.07 -21.45
C GLY A 341 14.37 -1.56 -20.93
N PHE A 342 14.22 -0.23 -20.72
CA PHE A 342 13.02 0.38 -20.12
C PHE A 342 12.52 1.61 -20.91
N THR A 343 13.07 1.94 -22.06
CA THR A 343 12.52 2.96 -22.93
C THR A 343 11.14 2.54 -23.46
N GLU A 344 10.32 3.49 -23.82
CA GLU A 344 8.98 3.20 -24.36
C GLU A 344 9.05 2.26 -25.59
N ASP A 345 9.99 2.49 -26.51
CA ASP A 345 10.14 1.68 -27.71
C ASP A 345 10.55 0.24 -27.35
N GLU A 346 11.45 0.06 -26.39
CA GLU A 346 11.86 -1.28 -25.91
C GLU A 346 10.70 -2.01 -25.22
N LEU A 347 9.92 -1.32 -24.39
CA LEU A 347 8.73 -1.91 -23.76
C LEU A 347 7.68 -2.30 -24.82
N ARG A 348 7.42 -1.43 -25.83
CA ARG A 348 6.52 -1.75 -26.95
C ARG A 348 7.03 -2.95 -27.78
N TYR A 349 8.34 -3.01 -28.02
CA TYR A 349 8.95 -4.13 -28.68
C TYR A 349 8.76 -5.43 -27.88
N ARG A 350 9.04 -5.43 -26.59
CA ARG A 350 8.85 -6.59 -25.71
C ARG A 350 7.39 -7.03 -25.63
N LEU A 351 6.46 -6.10 -25.53
CA LEU A 351 5.02 -6.38 -25.54
C LEU A 351 4.59 -7.21 -26.76
N THR A 352 5.19 -6.96 -27.92
CA THR A 352 4.79 -7.58 -29.19
C THR A 352 5.65 -8.78 -29.60
N HIS A 353 6.88 -8.96 -29.07
CA HIS A 353 7.83 -9.96 -29.51
C HIS A 353 8.23 -10.99 -28.44
N GLU A 354 7.89 -10.74 -27.16
CA GLU A 354 8.24 -11.67 -26.09
C GLU A 354 7.40 -12.96 -26.19
N ILE A 355 8.03 -14.12 -25.97
CA ILE A 355 7.39 -15.43 -26.08
C ILE A 355 6.63 -15.78 -24.80
N ARG A 356 7.22 -15.48 -23.63
CA ARG A 356 6.64 -15.81 -22.33
C ARG A 356 5.45 -14.90 -22.00
N ALA A 357 4.41 -15.47 -21.42
CA ALA A 357 3.20 -14.75 -21.04
C ALA A 357 3.50 -13.55 -20.10
N TYR A 358 4.27 -13.75 -19.06
CA TYR A 358 4.67 -12.66 -18.14
C TYR A 358 5.59 -11.65 -18.83
N GLY A 359 6.48 -12.07 -19.72
CA GLY A 359 7.33 -11.18 -20.50
C GLY A 359 6.57 -10.20 -21.40
N ARG A 360 5.26 -10.44 -21.65
CA ARG A 360 4.32 -9.53 -22.31
C ARG A 360 3.55 -8.67 -21.30
N ALA A 361 3.16 -9.24 -20.17
CA ALA A 361 2.39 -8.55 -19.14
C ALA A 361 3.22 -7.44 -18.43
N GLU A 362 4.48 -7.74 -18.12
CA GLU A 362 5.37 -6.80 -17.42
C GLU A 362 5.60 -5.49 -18.21
N PRO A 363 5.99 -5.51 -19.52
CA PRO A 363 6.13 -4.27 -20.27
C PRO A 363 4.80 -3.53 -20.49
N ALA A 364 3.65 -4.22 -20.53
CA ALA A 364 2.35 -3.56 -20.59
C ALA A 364 2.09 -2.68 -19.36
N MET A 365 2.47 -3.16 -18.16
CA MET A 365 2.39 -2.36 -16.93
C MET A 365 3.35 -1.16 -16.95
N GLY A 366 4.55 -1.32 -17.51
CA GLY A 366 5.47 -0.20 -17.74
C GLY A 366 4.91 0.86 -18.68
N LEU A 367 4.29 0.42 -19.79
CA LEU A 367 3.65 1.30 -20.76
C LEU A 367 2.43 2.02 -20.16
N SER A 368 1.63 1.35 -19.34
CA SER A 368 0.54 1.97 -18.58
C SER A 368 1.06 3.17 -17.77
N TRP A 369 2.18 3.02 -17.06
CA TRP A 369 2.82 4.14 -16.35
C TRP A 369 3.34 5.23 -17.31
N TYR A 370 3.96 4.87 -18.43
CA TYR A 370 4.43 5.82 -19.46
C TYR A 370 3.29 6.71 -19.96
N GLU A 371 2.14 6.12 -20.28
CA GLU A 371 0.99 6.90 -20.78
C GLU A 371 0.47 7.89 -19.74
N ARG A 372 0.42 7.50 -18.47
CA ARG A 372 0.04 8.43 -17.39
C ARG A 372 1.02 9.60 -17.25
N VAL A 373 2.32 9.34 -17.33
CA VAL A 373 3.35 10.39 -17.27
C VAL A 373 3.22 11.36 -18.45
N LYS A 374 2.96 10.84 -19.67
CA LYS A 374 2.73 11.68 -20.85
C LYS A 374 1.50 12.58 -20.71
N LEU A 375 0.49 12.13 -20.00
CA LEU A 375 -0.71 12.92 -19.70
C LEU A 375 -0.47 13.96 -18.57
N GLY A 376 0.75 14.05 -18.04
CA GLY A 376 1.13 14.99 -16.98
C GLY A 376 0.64 14.57 -15.59
N HIS A 377 0.41 13.28 -15.37
CA HIS A 377 -0.03 12.78 -14.06
C HIS A 377 1.03 13.03 -12.98
N GLU A 378 0.58 13.54 -11.85
CA GLU A 378 1.36 13.68 -10.61
C GLU A 378 0.67 12.87 -9.51
N ILE A 379 1.44 12.09 -8.77
CA ILE A 379 0.90 11.28 -7.68
C ILE A 379 0.57 12.18 -6.48
N ASP A 380 -0.60 11.99 -5.90
CA ASP A 380 -0.99 12.63 -4.65
C ASP A 380 -0.26 12.00 -3.44
N LEU A 381 0.31 12.85 -2.60
CA LEU A 381 0.89 12.50 -1.30
C LEU A 381 0.02 13.11 -0.20
N PRO A 382 -1.09 12.45 0.18
CA PRO A 382 -1.98 12.94 1.22
C PRO A 382 -1.43 12.65 2.62
N MET A 383 -1.71 13.54 3.56
CA MET A 383 -1.44 13.37 4.98
C MET A 383 -2.63 13.80 5.82
N LEU A 384 -3.11 12.91 6.68
CA LEU A 384 -4.02 13.20 7.77
C LEU A 384 -3.21 13.59 9.02
N ASP A 385 -3.34 14.86 9.45
CA ASP A 385 -2.65 15.39 10.62
C ASP A 385 -3.66 15.57 11.79
N LEU A 386 -3.46 14.79 12.85
CA LEU A 386 -4.27 14.82 14.07
C LEU A 386 -3.60 15.65 15.19
N GLY A 387 -2.60 16.46 14.86
CA GLY A 387 -1.79 17.22 15.81
C GLY A 387 -0.59 16.43 16.32
N GLY A 388 -0.78 15.45 17.19
CA GLY A 388 0.31 14.59 17.70
C GLY A 388 0.66 13.43 16.79
N ALA A 389 -0.26 13.01 15.91
CA ALA A 389 -0.07 11.93 14.95
C ALA A 389 -0.25 12.42 13.51
N GLN A 390 0.61 11.96 12.62
CA GLN A 390 0.51 12.17 11.17
C GLN A 390 0.44 10.80 10.47
N LEU A 391 -0.66 10.56 9.74
CA LEU A 391 -0.81 9.43 8.86
C LEU A 391 -0.48 9.85 7.44
N LEU A 392 0.56 9.26 6.86
CA LEU A 392 1.10 9.58 5.54
C LEU A 392 0.94 8.37 4.61
N LEU A 393 0.47 8.60 3.38
CA LEU A 393 0.41 7.57 2.34
C LEU A 393 1.54 7.80 1.32
N LEU A 394 2.51 6.88 1.25
CA LEU A 394 3.55 6.90 0.22
C LEU A 394 3.19 5.96 -0.95
N PRO A 395 3.56 6.35 -2.18
CA PRO A 395 3.21 5.58 -3.37
C PRO A 395 4.04 4.31 -3.51
N ALA A 396 3.46 3.34 -4.19
CA ALA A 396 4.11 2.20 -4.80
C ALA A 396 5.08 1.43 -3.86
N GLU A 397 6.04 0.74 -4.43
CA GLU A 397 7.07 0.01 -3.70
C GLU A 397 8.23 0.93 -3.28
N SER A 398 7.88 2.04 -2.58
CA SER A 398 8.88 2.95 -2.02
C SER A 398 9.85 2.21 -1.08
N TYR A 399 11.14 2.48 -1.20
CA TYR A 399 12.16 1.92 -0.31
C TYR A 399 11.98 2.45 1.12
N VAL A 400 12.40 1.66 2.11
CA VAL A 400 12.20 1.97 3.55
C VAL A 400 12.84 3.29 3.96
N GLU A 401 13.87 3.73 3.29
CA GLU A 401 14.56 4.99 3.53
C GLU A 401 13.61 6.20 3.46
N TYR A 402 12.59 6.17 2.60
CA TYR A 402 11.58 7.25 2.53
C TYR A 402 10.70 7.31 3.77
N GLN A 403 10.34 6.15 4.33
CA GLN A 403 9.61 6.07 5.61
C GLN A 403 10.46 6.59 6.77
N LEU A 404 11.72 6.13 6.86
CA LEU A 404 12.66 6.57 7.88
C LEU A 404 12.95 8.07 7.76
N PHE A 405 13.07 8.58 6.53
CA PHE A 405 13.23 9.99 6.25
C PHE A 405 12.03 10.83 6.74
N ALA A 406 10.80 10.40 6.43
CA ALA A 406 9.59 11.08 6.88
C ALA A 406 9.52 11.14 8.42
N GLN A 407 9.82 10.04 9.10
CA GLN A 407 9.87 9.95 10.57
C GLN A 407 10.98 10.83 11.15
N GLY A 408 12.15 10.87 10.52
CA GLY A 408 13.29 11.69 10.93
C GLY A 408 13.05 13.19 10.81
N LEU A 409 12.13 13.63 9.95
CA LEU A 409 11.75 15.06 9.82
C LEU A 409 10.93 15.57 11.02
N ARG A 410 10.24 14.67 11.73
CA ARG A 410 9.40 15.00 12.90
C ARG A 410 9.64 14.01 14.05
N PRO A 411 10.84 14.00 14.65
CA PRO A 411 11.23 12.99 15.64
C PRO A 411 10.38 13.03 16.91
N GLU A 412 9.77 14.20 17.22
CA GLU A 412 8.90 14.39 18.40
C GLU A 412 7.42 14.07 18.09
N SER A 413 7.08 13.68 16.86
CA SER A 413 5.72 13.35 16.44
C SER A 413 5.58 11.87 16.15
N PHE A 414 4.35 11.38 16.21
CA PHE A 414 4.02 10.03 15.78
C PHE A 414 3.73 10.00 14.27
N VAL A 415 4.78 9.86 13.46
CA VAL A 415 4.63 9.70 12.01
C VAL A 415 4.41 8.24 11.66
N MET A 416 3.21 7.90 11.20
CA MET A 416 2.83 6.58 10.71
C MET A 416 2.74 6.61 9.18
N VAL A 417 3.42 5.69 8.53
CA VAL A 417 3.45 5.60 7.06
C VAL A 417 2.69 4.37 6.60
N MET A 418 1.78 4.55 5.67
CA MET A 418 1.24 3.51 4.79
C MET A 418 2.02 3.57 3.48
N GLY A 419 2.56 2.47 3.03
CA GLY A 419 3.14 2.32 1.69
C GLY A 419 2.10 1.85 0.69
N TYR A 420 2.55 1.53 -0.52
CA TYR A 420 1.72 0.90 -1.56
C TYR A 420 0.43 1.67 -1.86
N GLY A 421 0.55 3.01 -1.97
CA GLY A 421 -0.47 3.88 -2.50
C GLY A 421 -0.68 3.64 -4.00
N GLU A 422 -0.67 4.68 -4.86
CA GLU A 422 -0.68 4.45 -6.30
C GLU A 422 0.58 3.68 -6.75
N CYS A 423 0.39 2.46 -7.26
CA CYS A 423 1.48 1.52 -7.53
C CYS A 423 1.99 1.57 -9.00
N GLY A 424 1.53 2.51 -9.82
CA GLY A 424 2.00 2.67 -11.22
C GLY A 424 3.52 2.70 -11.39
N PRO A 425 4.29 3.39 -10.54
CA PRO A 425 5.76 3.45 -10.62
C PRO A 425 6.49 2.12 -10.41
N GLY A 426 5.88 1.11 -9.76
CA GLY A 426 6.57 -0.06 -9.25
C GLY A 426 7.55 0.29 -8.12
N TYR A 427 8.75 -0.27 -8.13
CA TYR A 427 9.78 0.12 -7.16
C TYR A 427 10.17 1.60 -7.32
N ILE A 428 10.28 2.31 -6.17
CA ILE A 428 10.84 3.66 -6.10
C ILE A 428 12.12 3.59 -5.27
N PRO A 429 13.28 3.34 -5.90
CA PRO A 429 14.54 3.15 -5.21
C PRO A 429 15.19 4.49 -4.81
N VAL A 430 16.12 4.43 -3.86
CA VAL A 430 17.02 5.53 -3.53
C VAL A 430 18.24 5.55 -4.47
N GLU A 431 18.94 6.68 -4.57
CA GLU A 431 20.11 6.85 -5.45
C GLU A 431 21.22 5.83 -5.22
N ARG A 432 21.38 5.35 -3.98
CA ARG A 432 22.34 4.29 -3.64
C ARG A 432 22.07 3.00 -4.43
N ALA A 433 20.80 2.62 -4.58
CA ALA A 433 20.42 1.41 -5.29
C ALA A 433 20.86 1.44 -6.77
N TRP A 434 20.76 2.58 -7.43
CA TRP A 434 21.24 2.76 -8.81
C TRP A 434 22.76 2.60 -8.90
N LYS A 435 23.51 3.24 -7.98
CA LYS A 435 24.97 3.19 -7.93
C LYS A 435 25.50 1.77 -7.67
N GLU A 436 24.79 1.02 -6.81
CA GLU A 436 25.15 -0.36 -6.45
C GLU A 436 24.57 -1.40 -7.39
N ARG A 437 23.78 -1.01 -8.38
CA ARG A 437 23.09 -1.91 -9.34
C ARG A 437 22.21 -2.95 -8.62
N ASP A 438 21.34 -2.46 -7.77
CA ASP A 438 20.36 -3.28 -7.05
C ASP A 438 19.61 -4.19 -8.05
N THR A 439 19.49 -5.46 -7.73
CA THR A 439 18.83 -6.44 -8.58
C THR A 439 17.33 -6.20 -8.72
N ASN A 440 16.69 -5.47 -7.79
CA ASN A 440 15.29 -5.05 -7.92
C ASN A 440 15.05 -4.07 -9.08
N LEU A 441 16.13 -3.47 -9.65
CA LEU A 441 16.04 -2.54 -10.77
C LEU A 441 15.93 -3.22 -12.14
N HIS A 442 15.98 -4.56 -12.20
CA HIS A 442 15.99 -5.31 -13.46
C HIS A 442 14.59 -5.47 -14.07
N ASP A 443 13.56 -5.43 -13.26
CA ASP A 443 12.16 -5.44 -13.64
C ASP A 443 11.34 -4.60 -12.66
N TRP A 444 10.04 -4.47 -12.88
CA TRP A 444 9.09 -3.85 -11.96
C TRP A 444 9.49 -2.45 -11.43
N THR A 445 10.36 -1.72 -12.15
CA THR A 445 10.86 -0.39 -11.79
C THR A 445 10.70 0.54 -12.98
N TRP A 446 9.63 1.34 -13.01
CA TRP A 446 9.30 2.20 -14.16
C TRP A 446 9.60 3.67 -13.94
N VAL A 447 10.27 4.01 -12.84
CA VAL A 447 10.85 5.34 -12.57
C VAL A 447 12.38 5.29 -12.70
N GLY A 448 13.00 6.42 -13.04
CA GLY A 448 14.44 6.50 -13.27
C GLY A 448 15.26 7.07 -12.11
N PRO A 449 16.59 7.15 -12.28
CA PRO A 449 17.45 7.92 -11.38
C PRO A 449 16.95 9.35 -11.19
N GLY A 450 17.14 9.93 -9.99
CA GLY A 450 16.61 11.25 -9.62
C GLY A 450 15.29 11.20 -8.86
N SER A 451 14.60 10.06 -8.82
CA SER A 451 13.31 9.89 -8.10
C SER A 451 13.45 10.20 -6.61
N GLN A 452 14.60 9.91 -5.99
CA GLN A 452 14.81 10.18 -4.56
C GLN A 452 14.63 11.67 -4.22
N ALA A 453 15.24 12.56 -4.98
CA ALA A 453 15.14 13.99 -4.72
C ALA A 453 13.69 14.50 -4.84
N ILE A 454 12.92 13.97 -5.79
CA ILE A 454 11.50 14.29 -5.99
C ILE A 454 10.67 13.82 -4.79
N MET A 455 10.85 12.57 -4.37
CA MET A 455 10.16 11.99 -3.22
C MET A 455 10.47 12.75 -1.92
N GLU A 456 11.74 12.98 -1.62
CA GLU A 456 12.15 13.71 -0.41
C GLU A 456 11.62 15.14 -0.38
N LYS A 457 11.58 15.83 -1.53
CA LYS A 457 11.00 17.18 -1.64
C LYS A 457 9.52 17.16 -1.26
N ALA A 458 8.74 16.25 -1.83
CA ALA A 458 7.31 16.14 -1.55
C ALA A 458 7.04 15.74 -0.08
N ILE A 459 7.82 14.81 0.48
CA ILE A 459 7.74 14.42 1.89
C ILE A 459 8.04 15.62 2.81
N ARG A 460 9.08 16.41 2.52
CA ARG A 460 9.36 17.65 3.28
C ARG A 460 8.23 18.65 3.18
N GLU A 461 7.60 18.77 2.01
CA GLU A 461 6.52 19.73 1.78
C GLU A 461 5.28 19.36 2.59
N VAL A 462 4.85 18.12 2.56
CA VAL A 462 3.64 17.68 3.25
C VAL A 462 3.81 17.67 4.78
N LEU A 463 5.04 17.45 5.28
CA LEU A 463 5.36 17.41 6.71
C LEU A 463 5.73 18.80 7.32
N LYS A 464 5.79 19.87 6.54
CA LYS A 464 5.94 21.22 7.08
C LYS A 464 4.72 21.65 7.89
#